data_414be9d3009cb796e24e22f715ae6e34
#
_entry.id   414be9d3009cb796e24e22f715ae6e34
#
_cell.length_a   1.000
_cell.length_b   1.000
_cell.length_c   1.000
_cell.angle_alpha   90.00
_cell.angle_beta   90.00
_cell.angle_gamma   90.00
#
_symmetry.space_group_name_H-M   'P 1'
#
loop_
_entity.id
_entity.type
_entity.pdbx_description
1 polymer ?
#
loop_
_entity_poly.entity_id
_entity_poly.type
_entity_poly.pdbx_seq_one_letter_code
_entity_poly.pdbx_strand_id
1 'polypeptide(L)'
;MKVRSVVFLGVALSLAGCGGEHPLKPAPLALTTPAVLAQVHAAADSVEAAGAGLRLGTDLWRDFMPIAPPDGEPLRAVLLITTADSSAFPPALRADAAWVLKGDEVWATWVKETRPRLPGAPTLEVYAEGGPKWGPGIEVDVVVRLRDAADRAWYLRAREQMIHRTD
;
A
#
# COMPACT_ATOMS: atom_id res chain seq x y z
N MET A 1 -13.83 -39.20 64.41
CA MET A 1 -14.62 -39.00 63.21
C MET A 1 -13.99 -37.87 62.41
N LYS A 2 -13.30 -38.21 61.27
CA LYS A 2 -12.64 -37.24 60.38
C LYS A 2 -13.54 -37.03 59.17
N VAL A 3 -14.09 -35.82 59.02
CA VAL A 3 -14.84 -35.39 57.86
C VAL A 3 -13.86 -34.97 56.78
N ARG A 4 -13.86 -35.64 55.62
CA ARG A 4 -13.08 -35.28 54.43
C ARG A 4 -13.92 -34.32 53.59
N SER A 5 -13.47 -33.07 53.43
CA SER A 5 -14.01 -32.14 52.48
C SER A 5 -13.49 -32.49 51.06
N VAL A 6 -14.41 -32.71 50.13
CA VAL A 6 -14.13 -32.88 48.73
C VAL A 6 -14.25 -31.50 48.07
N VAL A 7 -13.14 -31.00 47.52
CA VAL A 7 -13.12 -29.77 46.71
C VAL A 7 -13.36 -30.15 45.26
N PHE A 8 -14.47 -29.70 44.70
CA PHE A 8 -14.72 -29.79 43.23
C PHE A 8 -14.00 -28.65 42.54
N LEU A 9 -13.01 -29.01 41.75
CA LEU A 9 -12.31 -28.08 40.85
C LEU A 9 -13.09 -27.98 39.53
N GLY A 10 -13.86 -26.92 39.36
CA GLY A 10 -14.56 -26.62 38.11
C GLY A 10 -13.56 -26.10 37.07
N VAL A 11 -13.39 -26.88 35.99
CA VAL A 11 -12.62 -26.46 34.81
C VAL A 11 -13.54 -25.62 33.94
N ALA A 12 -13.33 -24.31 33.91
CA ALA A 12 -13.99 -23.41 32.97
C ALA A 12 -13.29 -23.50 31.61
N LEU A 13 -13.95 -24.13 30.64
CA LEU A 13 -13.50 -24.23 29.24
C LEU A 13 -13.78 -22.88 28.54
N SER A 14 -12.79 -22.02 28.47
CA SER A 14 -12.88 -20.76 27.69
C SER A 14 -12.76 -21.09 26.21
N LEU A 15 -13.86 -21.00 25.48
CA LEU A 15 -13.87 -20.98 24.01
C LEU A 15 -13.29 -19.66 23.54
N ALA A 16 -11.99 -19.62 23.23
CA ALA A 16 -11.37 -18.54 22.51
C ALA A 16 -11.86 -18.59 21.06
N GLY A 17 -12.80 -17.69 20.72
CA GLY A 17 -13.21 -17.46 19.35
C GLY A 17 -12.04 -16.91 18.54
N CYS A 18 -11.52 -17.69 17.59
CA CYS A 18 -10.60 -17.22 16.55
C CYS A 18 -11.35 -16.34 15.56
N GLY A 19 -11.63 -15.09 15.92
CA GLY A 19 -11.90 -14.03 14.97
C GLY A 19 -10.55 -13.54 14.46
N GLY A 20 -10.15 -13.99 13.27
CA GLY A 20 -8.90 -13.54 12.64
C GLY A 20 -9.04 -12.12 12.11
N GLU A 21 -8.99 -11.13 12.99
CA GLU A 21 -8.61 -9.79 12.59
C GLU A 21 -7.12 -9.83 12.26
N HIS A 22 -6.80 -9.82 10.97
CA HIS A 22 -5.43 -9.53 10.56
C HIS A 22 -5.13 -8.09 10.97
N PRO A 23 -4.29 -7.85 12.00
CA PRO A 23 -3.95 -6.49 12.38
C PRO A 23 -3.32 -5.81 11.18
N LEU A 24 -3.84 -4.62 10.82
CA LEU A 24 -3.23 -3.76 9.81
C LEU A 24 -1.75 -3.64 10.14
N LYS A 25 -0.89 -4.00 9.20
CA LYS A 25 0.55 -3.87 9.39
C LYS A 25 0.85 -2.38 9.60
N PRO A 26 1.38 -1.96 10.75
CA PRO A 26 1.61 -0.55 11.00
C PRO A 26 2.51 0.03 9.92
N ALA A 27 2.20 1.25 9.47
CA ALA A 27 3.02 1.96 8.50
C ALA A 27 4.46 2.05 9.02
N PRO A 28 5.47 1.80 8.16
CA PRO A 28 6.86 1.93 8.57
C PRO A 28 7.13 3.35 9.07
N LEU A 29 7.62 3.52 10.30
CA LEU A 29 7.90 4.82 10.91
C LEU A 29 8.75 5.74 10.02
N ALA A 30 9.68 5.15 9.26
CA ALA A 30 10.51 5.88 8.31
C ALA A 30 9.72 6.54 7.16
N LEU A 31 8.49 6.09 6.88
CA LEU A 31 7.61 6.62 5.83
C LEU A 31 6.59 7.65 6.35
N THR A 32 6.46 7.81 7.66
CA THR A 32 5.45 8.68 8.29
C THR A 32 6.06 9.81 9.13
N THR A 33 7.35 10.09 8.96
CA THR A 33 7.96 11.26 9.61
C THR A 33 7.37 12.55 9.05
N PRO A 34 7.27 13.63 9.85
CA PRO A 34 6.74 14.92 9.38
C PRO A 34 7.43 15.44 8.10
N ALA A 35 8.75 15.25 7.99
CA ALA A 35 9.50 15.68 6.82
C ALA A 35 9.11 14.89 5.55
N VAL A 36 8.90 13.58 5.67
CA VAL A 36 8.45 12.73 4.55
C VAL A 36 7.01 13.08 4.18
N LEU A 37 6.11 13.24 5.15
CA LEU A 37 4.71 13.58 4.86
C LEU A 37 4.59 14.96 4.20
N ALA A 38 5.43 15.93 4.57
CA ALA A 38 5.48 17.22 3.87
C ALA A 38 5.82 17.06 2.38
N GLN A 39 6.77 16.18 2.02
CA GLN A 39 7.09 15.87 0.62
C GLN A 39 5.93 15.15 -0.10
N VAL A 40 5.27 14.22 0.59
CA VAL A 40 4.11 13.50 0.07
C VAL A 40 2.96 14.47 -0.26
N HIS A 41 2.66 15.41 0.63
CA HIS A 41 1.62 16.42 0.39
C HIS A 41 2.00 17.42 -0.71
N ALA A 42 3.29 17.71 -0.89
CA ALA A 42 3.81 18.58 -1.95
C ALA A 42 4.05 17.87 -3.29
N ALA A 43 3.77 16.56 -3.38
CA ALA A 43 4.04 15.76 -4.57
C ALA A 43 3.29 16.30 -5.80
N ALA A 44 3.99 16.35 -6.94
CA ALA A 44 3.46 16.82 -8.22
C ALA A 44 2.86 15.66 -9.05
N ASP A 45 1.95 15.99 -9.96
CA ASP A 45 1.31 15.02 -10.85
C ASP A 45 2.23 14.56 -12.00
N SER A 46 3.36 15.24 -12.19
CA SER A 46 4.46 14.85 -13.08
C SER A 46 5.79 15.35 -12.52
N VAL A 47 6.87 14.61 -12.77
CA VAL A 47 8.22 14.99 -12.35
C VAL A 47 9.22 14.69 -13.46
N GLU A 48 10.28 15.52 -13.51
CA GLU A 48 11.46 15.23 -14.33
C GLU A 48 12.49 14.51 -13.46
N ALA A 49 12.83 13.27 -13.81
CA ALA A 49 13.80 12.46 -13.09
C ALA A 49 14.68 11.66 -14.06
N ALA A 50 15.99 11.71 -13.85
CA ALA A 50 17.00 11.04 -14.69
C ALA A 50 16.82 11.32 -16.22
N GLY A 51 16.42 12.56 -16.57
CA GLY A 51 16.23 13.00 -17.95
C GLY A 51 14.92 12.54 -18.62
N ALA A 52 13.97 12.02 -17.85
CA ALA A 52 12.66 11.61 -18.35
C ALA A 52 11.53 12.28 -17.56
N GLY A 53 10.52 12.78 -18.28
CA GLY A 53 9.24 13.19 -17.70
C GLY A 53 8.42 11.97 -17.29
N LEU A 54 7.98 11.90 -16.05
CA LEU A 54 7.28 10.73 -15.50
C LEU A 54 5.88 11.08 -15.03
N ARG A 55 4.95 10.13 -15.19
CA ARG A 55 3.57 10.19 -14.70
C ARG A 55 3.21 8.91 -13.97
N LEU A 56 2.24 9.01 -13.04
CA LEU A 56 1.73 7.90 -12.25
C LEU A 56 0.32 7.53 -12.72
N GLY A 57 0.14 6.27 -13.13
CA GLY A 57 -1.14 5.60 -13.24
C GLY A 57 -1.32 4.63 -12.06
N THR A 58 -2.56 4.34 -11.71
CA THR A 58 -2.87 3.47 -10.58
C THR A 58 -4.04 2.55 -10.89
N ASP A 59 -4.02 1.37 -10.31
CA ASP A 59 -5.17 0.48 -10.18
C ASP A 59 -5.25 0.05 -8.72
N LEU A 60 -6.32 0.48 -8.03
CA LEU A 60 -6.56 0.19 -6.62
C LEU A 60 -7.82 -0.63 -6.47
N TRP A 61 -7.75 -1.73 -5.72
CA TRP A 61 -8.91 -2.57 -5.52
C TRP A 61 -8.93 -3.24 -4.15
N ARG A 62 -10.13 -3.68 -3.77
CA ARG A 62 -10.37 -4.64 -2.70
C ARG A 62 -11.12 -5.84 -3.24
N ASP A 63 -10.69 -7.02 -2.82
CA ASP A 63 -11.24 -8.29 -3.25
C ASP A 63 -12.37 -8.74 -2.31
N PHE A 64 -13.51 -9.09 -2.92
CA PHE A 64 -14.71 -9.61 -2.25
C PHE A 64 -15.17 -10.94 -2.85
N MET A 65 -14.27 -11.66 -3.53
CA MET A 65 -14.54 -13.00 -4.04
C MET A 65 -15.07 -13.93 -2.94
N PRO A 66 -15.83 -15.00 -3.27
CA PRO A 66 -16.52 -15.84 -2.28
C PRO A 66 -15.64 -16.41 -1.16
N ILE A 67 -14.33 -16.50 -1.37
CA ILE A 67 -13.37 -16.96 -0.37
C ILE A 67 -12.77 -15.84 0.49
N ALA A 68 -13.04 -14.58 0.14
CA ALA A 68 -12.58 -13.43 0.90
C ALA A 68 -13.41 -13.27 2.20
N PRO A 69 -12.87 -12.58 3.21
CA PRO A 69 -13.64 -12.20 4.40
C PRO A 69 -14.92 -11.43 4.02
N PRO A 70 -16.00 -11.49 4.81
CA PRO A 70 -17.27 -10.80 4.52
C PRO A 70 -17.11 -9.29 4.31
N ASP A 71 -16.12 -8.67 4.97
CA ASP A 71 -15.76 -7.26 4.84
C ASP A 71 -14.69 -7.00 3.78
N GLY A 72 -14.35 -8.00 2.95
CA GLY A 72 -13.37 -7.97 1.87
C GLY A 72 -11.90 -8.02 2.33
N GLU A 73 -11.02 -8.28 1.39
CA GLU A 73 -9.57 -8.26 1.61
C GLU A 73 -9.04 -6.83 1.83
N PRO A 74 -7.85 -6.66 2.43
CA PRO A 74 -7.15 -5.38 2.52
C PRO A 74 -6.93 -4.72 1.14
N LEU A 75 -6.78 -3.39 1.13
CA LEU A 75 -6.50 -2.61 -0.08
C LEU A 75 -5.20 -3.10 -0.73
N ARG A 76 -5.26 -3.23 -2.05
CA ARG A 76 -4.15 -3.54 -2.95
C ARG A 76 -4.03 -2.46 -4.01
N ALA A 77 -2.82 -2.25 -4.52
CA ALA A 77 -2.58 -1.29 -5.59
C ALA A 77 -1.49 -1.79 -6.53
N VAL A 78 -1.72 -1.64 -7.83
CA VAL A 78 -0.69 -1.64 -8.86
C VAL A 78 -0.43 -0.18 -9.24
N LEU A 79 0.83 0.22 -9.24
CA LEU A 79 1.28 1.56 -9.57
C LEU A 79 2.14 1.50 -10.82
N LEU A 80 1.77 2.25 -11.85
CA LEU A 80 2.40 2.28 -13.15
C LEU A 80 3.09 3.63 -13.35
N ILE A 81 4.41 3.66 -13.23
CA ILE A 81 5.20 4.87 -13.47
C ILE A 81 5.67 4.82 -14.92
N THR A 82 5.17 5.75 -15.74
CA THR A 82 5.38 5.73 -17.20
C THR A 82 6.09 7.00 -17.67
N THR A 83 7.00 6.88 -18.64
CA THR A 83 7.62 8.01 -19.30
C THR A 83 6.61 8.74 -20.19
N ALA A 84 6.60 10.07 -20.13
CA ALA A 84 5.61 10.89 -20.83
C ALA A 84 5.70 10.81 -22.37
N ASP A 85 6.90 10.52 -22.87
CA ASP A 85 7.22 10.39 -24.31
C ASP A 85 7.30 8.95 -24.80
N SER A 86 6.95 7.99 -23.95
CA SER A 86 7.06 6.54 -24.23
C SER A 86 8.49 6.05 -24.48
N SER A 87 9.50 6.82 -24.12
CA SER A 87 10.88 6.38 -24.13
C SER A 87 11.14 5.29 -23.05
N ALA A 88 12.25 4.58 -23.15
CA ALA A 88 12.62 3.58 -22.16
C ALA A 88 12.68 4.20 -20.76
N PHE A 89 12.08 3.53 -19.78
CA PHE A 89 12.14 3.94 -18.37
C PHE A 89 13.60 3.97 -17.87
N PRO A 90 14.06 5.04 -17.22
CA PRO A 90 15.45 5.15 -16.78
C PRO A 90 15.85 3.99 -15.86
N PRO A 91 16.88 3.19 -16.21
CA PRO A 91 17.23 1.99 -15.45
C PRO A 91 17.78 2.29 -14.05
N ALA A 92 18.30 3.50 -13.84
CA ALA A 92 18.83 3.95 -12.55
C ALA A 92 17.74 4.30 -11.54
N LEU A 93 16.49 4.51 -11.99
CA LEU A 93 15.37 4.80 -11.09
C LEU A 93 14.70 3.53 -10.60
N ARG A 94 14.36 3.53 -9.31
CA ARG A 94 13.53 2.51 -8.66
C ARG A 94 12.43 3.19 -7.84
N ALA A 95 11.30 2.55 -7.71
CA ALA A 95 10.28 2.94 -6.73
C ALA A 95 10.51 2.13 -5.45
N ASP A 96 10.43 2.77 -4.29
CA ASP A 96 10.68 2.10 -3.00
C ASP A 96 9.53 2.24 -2.00
N ALA A 97 8.70 3.27 -2.11
CA ALA A 97 7.60 3.51 -1.18
C ALA A 97 6.39 4.14 -1.87
N ALA A 98 5.21 3.87 -1.31
CA ALA A 98 3.96 4.49 -1.73
C ALA A 98 3.13 4.94 -0.52
N TRP A 99 2.28 5.94 -0.75
CA TRP A 99 1.30 6.48 0.18
C TRP A 99 -0.05 6.55 -0.53
N VAL A 100 -1.10 6.15 0.17
CA VAL A 100 -2.48 6.39 -0.23
C VAL A 100 -3.09 7.31 0.81
N LEU A 101 -3.68 8.42 0.35
CA LEU A 101 -4.21 9.49 1.17
C LEU A 101 -5.73 9.54 1.02
N LYS A 102 -6.44 9.44 2.14
CA LYS A 102 -7.90 9.58 2.23
C LYS A 102 -8.21 10.70 3.24
N GLY A 103 -8.35 11.92 2.77
CA GLY A 103 -8.40 13.08 3.66
C GLY A 103 -7.14 13.16 4.53
N ASP A 104 -7.33 13.13 5.85
CA ASP A 104 -6.23 13.16 6.84
C ASP A 104 -5.64 11.77 7.16
N GLU A 105 -6.28 10.70 6.68
CA GLU A 105 -5.79 9.35 6.86
C GLU A 105 -4.73 9.01 5.81
N VAL A 106 -3.62 8.39 6.23
CA VAL A 106 -2.50 8.01 5.36
C VAL A 106 -2.15 6.55 5.56
N TRP A 107 -2.18 5.79 4.48
CA TRP A 107 -1.55 4.48 4.43
C TRP A 107 -0.21 4.57 3.71
N ALA A 108 0.87 4.21 4.38
CA ALA A 108 2.23 4.22 3.84
C ALA A 108 2.82 2.79 3.84
N THR A 109 3.46 2.40 2.75
CA THR A 109 4.04 1.06 2.61
C THR A 109 5.27 1.08 1.69
N TRP A 110 6.14 0.08 1.87
CA TRP A 110 7.17 -0.23 0.88
C TRP A 110 6.55 -0.93 -0.32
N VAL A 111 7.03 -0.59 -1.51
CA VAL A 111 6.59 -1.23 -2.76
C VAL A 111 7.66 -2.14 -3.33
N LYS A 112 7.25 -3.06 -4.20
CA LYS A 112 8.13 -3.99 -4.90
C LYS A 112 7.81 -3.99 -6.38
N GLU A 113 8.82 -4.10 -7.24
CA GLU A 113 8.60 -4.36 -8.66
C GLU A 113 7.90 -5.73 -8.82
N THR A 114 6.84 -5.76 -9.61
CA THR A 114 6.03 -6.98 -9.80
C THR A 114 6.74 -8.01 -10.66
N ARG A 115 7.56 -7.52 -11.59
CA ARG A 115 8.35 -8.35 -12.50
C ARG A 115 9.60 -7.59 -12.97
N PRO A 116 10.63 -8.30 -13.44
CA PRO A 116 11.79 -7.67 -14.05
C PRO A 116 11.38 -6.77 -15.22
N ARG A 117 11.97 -5.60 -15.29
CA ARG A 117 11.72 -4.67 -16.41
C ARG A 117 12.22 -5.25 -17.71
N LEU A 118 11.37 -5.21 -18.74
CA LEU A 118 11.80 -5.55 -20.08
C LEU A 118 12.71 -4.43 -20.63
N PRO A 119 13.80 -4.78 -21.34
CA PRO A 119 14.62 -3.77 -22.01
C PRO A 119 13.77 -2.87 -22.92
N GLY A 120 13.91 -1.56 -22.78
CA GLY A 120 13.17 -0.58 -23.57
C GLY A 120 11.72 -0.33 -23.13
N ALA A 121 11.22 -1.01 -22.10
CA ALA A 121 9.88 -0.74 -21.58
C ALA A 121 9.78 0.69 -21.04
N PRO A 122 8.70 1.44 -21.38
CA PRO A 122 8.51 2.82 -20.92
C PRO A 122 7.94 2.89 -19.51
N THR A 123 7.61 1.74 -18.88
CA THR A 123 6.86 1.67 -17.62
C THR A 123 7.61 0.86 -16.59
N LEU A 124 7.62 1.37 -15.36
CA LEU A 124 7.95 0.65 -14.14
C LEU A 124 6.65 0.31 -13.41
N GLU A 125 6.40 -0.97 -13.17
CA GLU A 125 5.23 -1.46 -12.43
C GLU A 125 5.64 -1.91 -11.03
N VAL A 126 4.97 -1.38 -10.00
CA VAL A 126 5.17 -1.77 -8.61
C VAL A 126 3.87 -2.10 -7.92
N TYR A 127 3.95 -2.91 -6.88
CA TYR A 127 2.83 -3.45 -6.15
C TYR A 127 2.87 -3.06 -4.67
N ALA A 128 1.70 -2.72 -4.14
CA ALA A 128 1.46 -2.47 -2.73
C ALA A 128 0.28 -3.30 -2.23
N GLU A 129 0.36 -3.85 -1.02
CA GLU A 129 -0.67 -4.68 -0.41
C GLU A 129 -0.75 -4.51 1.10
N GLY A 130 -1.87 -4.96 1.69
CA GLY A 130 -2.09 -4.93 3.13
C GLY A 130 -2.52 -3.56 3.63
N GLY A 131 -3.18 -2.76 2.78
CA GLY A 131 -3.70 -1.46 3.15
C GLY A 131 -4.99 -1.54 3.98
N PRO A 132 -5.46 -0.38 4.47
CA PRO A 132 -6.70 -0.29 5.23
C PRO A 132 -7.90 -0.70 4.37
N LYS A 133 -8.95 -1.16 5.01
CA LYS A 133 -10.18 -1.60 4.35
C LYS A 133 -11.06 -0.41 3.93
N TRP A 134 -10.47 0.62 3.33
CA TRP A 134 -11.17 1.76 2.76
C TRP A 134 -11.91 1.37 1.47
N GLY A 135 -13.11 1.91 1.27
CA GLY A 135 -13.90 1.62 0.08
C GLY A 135 -14.44 0.19 0.00
N PRO A 136 -14.85 -0.28 -1.15
CA PRO A 136 -14.73 0.31 -2.50
C PRO A 136 -15.63 1.53 -2.72
N GLY A 137 -15.46 2.20 -3.88
CA GLY A 137 -16.32 3.30 -4.30
C GLY A 137 -15.96 4.67 -3.70
N ILE A 138 -14.74 4.81 -3.16
CA ILE A 138 -14.20 6.10 -2.69
C ILE A 138 -12.99 6.50 -3.51
N GLU A 139 -12.74 7.80 -3.57
CA GLU A 139 -11.56 8.39 -4.20
C GLU A 139 -10.47 8.66 -3.16
N VAL A 140 -9.23 8.44 -3.58
CA VAL A 140 -8.03 8.66 -2.79
C VAL A 140 -6.94 9.26 -3.67
N ASP A 141 -5.97 9.91 -3.05
CA ASP A 141 -4.75 10.30 -3.76
C ASP A 141 -3.66 9.27 -3.51
N VAL A 142 -2.85 9.03 -4.52
CA VAL A 142 -1.73 8.09 -4.43
C VAL A 142 -0.42 8.80 -4.72
N VAL A 143 0.59 8.59 -3.91
CA VAL A 143 1.94 9.11 -4.11
C VAL A 143 2.92 7.95 -4.13
N VAL A 144 3.85 7.95 -5.10
CA VAL A 144 4.98 7.03 -5.15
C VAL A 144 6.29 7.80 -5.02
N ARG A 145 7.24 7.23 -4.28
CA ARG A 145 8.59 7.76 -4.21
C ARG A 145 9.50 6.99 -5.17
N LEU A 146 10.19 7.76 -6.00
CA LEU A 146 11.27 7.26 -6.85
C LEU A 146 12.62 7.65 -6.25
N ARG A 147 13.61 6.80 -6.40
CA ARG A 147 15.00 7.07 -6.03
C ARG A 147 15.95 6.66 -7.13
N ASP A 148 17.07 7.39 -7.24
CA ASP A 148 18.20 6.99 -8.06
C ASP A 148 19.34 6.34 -7.26
N ALA A 149 20.42 6.01 -7.93
CA ALA A 149 21.60 5.41 -7.31
C ALA A 149 22.34 6.35 -6.33
N ALA A 150 22.14 7.67 -6.44
CA ALA A 150 22.66 8.67 -5.52
C ALA A 150 21.70 8.99 -4.37
N ASP A 151 20.63 8.19 -4.24
CA ASP A 151 19.59 8.33 -3.22
C ASP A 151 18.78 9.63 -3.28
N ARG A 152 18.82 10.35 -4.42
CA ARG A 152 17.92 11.48 -4.68
C ARG A 152 16.51 10.96 -4.81
N ALA A 153 15.55 11.68 -4.22
CA ALA A 153 14.15 11.26 -4.16
C ALA A 153 13.24 12.21 -4.94
N TRP A 154 12.27 11.65 -5.66
CA TRP A 154 11.17 12.34 -6.31
C TRP A 154 9.86 11.75 -5.84
N TYR A 155 8.84 12.60 -5.67
CA TYR A 155 7.50 12.19 -5.24
C TYR A 155 6.51 12.52 -6.36
N LEU A 156 5.84 11.49 -6.86
CA LEU A 156 4.94 11.56 -8.00
C LEU A 156 3.54 11.19 -7.55
N ARG A 157 2.53 12.01 -7.86
CA ARG A 157 1.16 11.88 -7.38
C ARG A 157 0.18 11.56 -8.50
N ALA A 158 -0.81 10.74 -8.19
CA ALA A 158 -2.06 10.58 -8.93
C ALA A 158 -3.21 10.96 -7.99
N ARG A 159 -4.07 11.91 -8.43
CA ARG A 159 -5.19 12.42 -7.64
C ARG A 159 -6.47 11.70 -7.98
N GLU A 160 -7.41 11.67 -7.03
CA GLU A 160 -8.80 11.24 -7.23
C GLU A 160 -8.89 9.83 -7.85
N GLN A 161 -8.09 8.90 -7.32
CA GLN A 161 -8.05 7.54 -7.79
C GLN A 161 -9.11 6.69 -7.10
N MET A 162 -9.98 6.06 -7.89
CA MET A 162 -11.07 5.24 -7.38
C MET A 162 -10.55 3.89 -6.83
N ILE A 163 -11.03 3.49 -5.65
CA ILE A 163 -10.84 2.12 -5.17
C ILE A 163 -11.96 1.24 -5.72
N HIS A 164 -11.59 0.28 -6.56
CA HIS A 164 -12.51 -0.65 -7.19
C HIS A 164 -12.85 -1.84 -6.30
N ARG A 165 -13.95 -2.53 -6.66
CA ARG A 165 -14.35 -3.81 -6.11
C ARG A 165 -14.06 -4.91 -7.14
N THR A 166 -13.51 -6.04 -6.68
CA THR A 166 -13.46 -7.29 -7.45
C THR A 166 -14.30 -8.35 -6.75
N ASP A 167 -15.11 -9.09 -7.53
CA ASP A 167 -16.03 -10.16 -7.07
C ASP A 167 -15.68 -11.49 -7.73
#